data_d7574b2586eb10b82e34bf0cdcf4c349
#
_entry.id   d7574b2586eb10b82e34bf0cdcf4c349
#
_cell.length_a   1.000
_cell.length_b   1.000
_cell.length_c   1.000
_cell.angle_alpha   90.00
_cell.angle_beta   90.00
_cell.angle_gamma   90.00
#
_symmetry.space_group_name_H-M   'P 1'
#
loop_
_entity.id
_entity.type
_entity.pdbx_description
1 polymer ?
#
loop_
_entity_poly.entity_id
_entity_poly.type
_entity_poly.pdbx_seq_one_letter_code
_entity_poly.pdbx_strand_id
1 'polypeptide(L)'
;MRIVIMGTGGFAVPTFERLLGSRNDIVAVVTMPIRNPRGAKTVATPVRSVATAAGLEIFDPENINDSSFLPTLQSWQADLLFVCDYGKILAPHVLTATTYGGINLHGSLLPKYRGAAPINRALLNGEPTVGVSVIHITPQLDAGPVVAVSEPLPVLPDDTAVEIEAKLAEIGADLVTVVLPHFENGTLMPVPQRDELATKAPKLKKQDGEIDWQRSAQEIVWQYQAMQPWPKIFTNWHRQNVGENAHEPIRLILGRVQELTEHTDTTDAVPGTVLAAENDTVTVATSNGILQILEIQPAGRNMMPVNAFLRGYPLNPGDRLSDQLFFTTKYDKSAD
;
A
#
# COMPACT_ATOMS: atom_id res chain seq x y z
N MET A 1 -26.49 15.36 -8.57
CA MET A 1 -26.77 13.90 -8.41
C MET A 1 -26.90 13.54 -6.94
N ARG A 2 -27.65 12.50 -6.63
CA ARG A 2 -27.74 11.85 -5.31
C ARG A 2 -26.67 10.74 -5.26
N ILE A 3 -25.71 10.83 -4.38
CA ILE A 3 -24.54 9.95 -4.35
C ILE A 3 -24.45 9.22 -3.02
N VAL A 4 -24.22 7.91 -3.06
CA VAL A 4 -23.77 7.12 -1.91
C VAL A 4 -22.26 7.02 -1.94
N ILE A 5 -21.60 7.42 -0.85
CA ILE A 5 -20.16 7.23 -0.67
C ILE A 5 -19.90 5.85 -0.05
N MET A 6 -19.06 5.06 -0.67
CA MET A 6 -18.65 3.74 -0.17
C MET A 6 -17.12 3.71 -0.03
N GLY A 7 -16.62 3.77 1.20
CA GLY A 7 -15.17 3.83 1.44
C GLY A 7 -14.79 3.62 2.90
N THR A 8 -13.51 3.42 3.15
CA THR A 8 -12.99 3.17 4.51
C THR A 8 -11.70 3.93 4.78
N GLY A 9 -10.73 3.86 3.89
CA GLY A 9 -9.38 4.39 4.05
C GLY A 9 -9.21 5.87 3.73
N GLY A 10 -7.94 6.32 3.85
CA GLY A 10 -7.57 7.72 3.64
C GLY A 10 -7.63 8.17 2.19
N PHE A 11 -7.40 7.25 1.26
CA PHE A 11 -7.40 7.54 -0.18
C PHE A 11 -8.76 8.07 -0.68
N ALA A 12 -9.88 7.68 -0.03
CA ALA A 12 -11.22 8.14 -0.37
C ALA A 12 -11.54 9.55 0.17
N VAL A 13 -10.80 10.05 1.18
CA VAL A 13 -11.16 11.26 1.94
C VAL A 13 -11.18 12.52 1.07
N PRO A 14 -10.14 12.85 0.28
CA PRO A 14 -10.16 14.09 -0.51
C PRO A 14 -11.33 14.16 -1.50
N THR A 15 -11.67 13.04 -2.15
CA THR A 15 -12.83 12.97 -3.04
C THR A 15 -14.12 13.19 -2.25
N PHE A 16 -14.27 12.54 -1.08
CA PHE A 16 -15.45 12.68 -0.26
C PHE A 16 -15.66 14.14 0.19
N GLU A 17 -14.61 14.80 0.67
CA GLU A 17 -14.66 16.21 1.09
C GLU A 17 -15.02 17.15 -0.07
N ARG A 18 -14.48 16.90 -1.28
CA ARG A 18 -14.85 17.64 -2.49
C ARG A 18 -16.33 17.46 -2.84
N LEU A 19 -16.84 16.23 -2.73
CA LEU A 19 -18.24 15.93 -3.01
C LEU A 19 -19.18 16.59 -1.99
N LEU A 20 -18.79 16.65 -0.71
CA LEU A 20 -19.54 17.38 0.34
C LEU A 20 -19.63 18.88 0.04
N GLY A 21 -18.55 19.48 -0.48
CA GLY A 21 -18.51 20.89 -0.87
C GLY A 21 -19.15 21.21 -2.23
N SER A 22 -19.68 20.20 -2.94
CA SER A 22 -20.23 20.34 -4.27
C SER A 22 -21.75 20.50 -4.29
N ARG A 23 -22.34 20.65 -5.48
CA ARG A 23 -23.80 20.62 -5.68
C ARG A 23 -24.45 19.24 -5.55
N ASN A 24 -23.69 18.19 -5.36
CA ASN A 24 -24.20 16.84 -5.21
C ASN A 24 -24.79 16.62 -3.80
N ASP A 25 -25.79 15.78 -3.70
CA ASP A 25 -26.43 15.39 -2.45
C ASP A 25 -25.83 14.05 -1.98
N ILE A 26 -25.13 14.03 -0.89
CA ILE A 26 -24.58 12.81 -0.29
C ILE A 26 -25.66 12.20 0.60
N VAL A 27 -26.34 11.18 0.07
CA VAL A 27 -27.53 10.61 0.71
C VAL A 27 -27.24 9.54 1.75
N ALA A 28 -26.08 8.93 1.70
CA ALA A 28 -25.60 7.95 2.69
C ALA A 28 -24.10 7.72 2.56
N VAL A 29 -23.50 7.25 3.65
CA VAL A 29 -22.10 6.80 3.69
C VAL A 29 -22.06 5.34 4.13
N VAL A 30 -21.42 4.48 3.36
CA VAL A 30 -21.23 3.07 3.66
C VAL A 30 -19.75 2.78 3.91
N THR A 31 -19.43 2.24 5.08
CA THR A 31 -18.05 1.89 5.46
C THR A 31 -17.96 0.43 5.88
N MET A 32 -16.75 -0.08 6.04
CA MET A 32 -16.56 -1.38 6.67
C MET A 32 -16.89 -1.32 8.16
N PRO A 33 -17.44 -2.41 8.75
CA PRO A 33 -17.66 -2.51 10.19
C PRO A 33 -16.37 -2.30 10.96
N ILE A 34 -16.45 -1.59 12.08
CA ILE A 34 -15.30 -1.42 12.97
C ILE A 34 -15.05 -2.75 13.69
N ARG A 35 -13.89 -3.34 13.43
CA ARG A 35 -13.44 -4.52 14.15
C ARG A 35 -12.50 -4.13 15.27
N ASN A 36 -12.96 -4.20 16.50
CA ASN A 36 -12.12 -3.97 17.66
C ASN A 36 -11.36 -5.25 18.04
N PRO A 37 -10.03 -5.28 17.96
CA PRO A 37 -9.26 -6.26 18.70
C PRO A 37 -9.57 -6.11 20.20
N ARG A 38 -9.76 -7.23 20.92
CA ARG A 38 -10.11 -7.20 22.35
C ARG A 38 -9.19 -6.24 23.12
N GLY A 39 -9.78 -5.20 23.73
CA GLY A 39 -9.09 -4.25 24.60
C GLY A 39 -8.43 -3.04 23.93
N ALA A 40 -8.52 -2.87 22.61
CA ALA A 40 -8.03 -1.68 21.94
C ALA A 40 -9.09 -0.55 21.93
N LYS A 41 -8.66 0.72 22.03
CA LYS A 41 -9.54 1.85 21.77
C LYS A 41 -10.02 1.80 20.33
N THR A 42 -11.33 1.98 20.14
CA THR A 42 -11.91 2.08 18.79
C THR A 42 -11.37 3.34 18.12
N VAL A 43 -10.65 3.18 17.02
CA VAL A 43 -10.23 4.30 16.17
C VAL A 43 -11.18 4.34 14.98
N ALA A 44 -11.86 5.48 14.81
CA ALA A 44 -12.71 5.68 13.64
C ALA A 44 -11.85 5.64 12.36
N THR A 45 -12.37 5.00 11.33
CA THR A 45 -11.71 5.01 10.01
C THR A 45 -11.81 6.42 9.39
N PRO A 46 -10.87 6.79 8.48
CA PRO A 46 -10.84 8.12 7.88
C PRO A 46 -12.20 8.57 7.29
N VAL A 47 -12.81 7.75 6.45
CA VAL A 47 -14.13 8.06 5.85
C VAL A 47 -15.22 8.24 6.92
N ARG A 48 -15.23 7.38 7.95
CA ARG A 48 -16.19 7.49 9.06
C ARG A 48 -16.01 8.80 9.84
N SER A 49 -14.78 9.25 10.03
CA SER A 49 -14.50 10.51 10.72
C SER A 49 -15.06 11.70 9.96
N VAL A 50 -14.87 11.76 8.65
CA VAL A 50 -15.43 12.82 7.78
C VAL A 50 -16.95 12.79 7.79
N ALA A 51 -17.55 11.61 7.63
CA ALA A 51 -19.02 11.45 7.64
C ALA A 51 -19.63 11.90 8.98
N THR A 52 -19.02 11.54 10.10
CA THR A 52 -19.47 11.96 11.44
C THR A 52 -19.38 13.47 11.59
N ALA A 53 -18.27 14.10 11.17
CA ALA A 53 -18.10 15.55 11.23
C ALA A 53 -19.11 16.29 10.35
N ALA A 54 -19.52 15.71 9.23
CA ALA A 54 -20.55 16.25 8.33
C ALA A 54 -21.99 15.94 8.78
N GLY A 55 -22.19 15.21 9.88
CA GLY A 55 -23.52 14.83 10.36
C GLY A 55 -24.29 13.87 9.46
N LEU A 56 -23.59 13.10 8.63
CA LEU A 56 -24.18 12.15 7.70
C LEU A 56 -24.48 10.81 8.37
N GLU A 57 -25.54 10.14 7.89
CA GLU A 57 -25.85 8.79 8.32
C GLU A 57 -24.85 7.78 7.79
N ILE A 58 -24.34 6.92 8.68
CA ILE A 58 -23.29 5.95 8.37
C ILE A 58 -23.83 4.53 8.51
N PHE A 59 -23.67 3.75 7.47
CA PHE A 59 -24.03 2.34 7.42
C PHE A 59 -22.78 1.48 7.34
N ASP A 60 -22.72 0.42 8.10
CA ASP A 60 -21.58 -0.51 8.14
C ASP A 60 -22.02 -1.97 8.12
N PRO A 61 -22.75 -2.41 7.07
CA PRO A 61 -23.26 -3.77 6.97
C PRO A 61 -22.11 -4.79 6.94
N GLU A 62 -22.24 -5.90 7.65
CA GLU A 62 -21.30 -7.03 7.56
C GLU A 62 -21.18 -7.55 6.13
N ASN A 63 -22.27 -7.57 5.40
CA ASN A 63 -22.33 -7.93 3.99
C ASN A 63 -23.27 -7.00 3.20
N ILE A 64 -22.69 -6.07 2.44
CA ILE A 64 -23.45 -5.16 1.56
C ILE A 64 -24.27 -5.89 0.49
N ASN A 65 -23.86 -7.11 0.13
CA ASN A 65 -24.55 -7.92 -0.87
C ASN A 65 -25.70 -8.77 -0.31
N ASP A 66 -25.96 -8.65 0.98
CA ASP A 66 -27.12 -9.32 1.56
C ASP A 66 -28.43 -8.70 1.04
N SER A 67 -29.36 -9.55 0.60
CA SER A 67 -30.65 -9.10 0.06
C SER A 67 -31.47 -8.30 1.07
N SER A 68 -31.27 -8.51 2.37
CA SER A 68 -31.92 -7.73 3.43
C SER A 68 -31.51 -6.25 3.46
N PHE A 69 -30.35 -5.91 2.90
CA PHE A 69 -29.88 -4.53 2.81
C PHE A 69 -30.40 -3.77 1.57
N LEU A 70 -30.87 -4.51 0.57
CA LEU A 70 -31.35 -3.92 -0.68
C LEU A 70 -32.49 -2.88 -0.51
N PRO A 71 -33.50 -3.10 0.34
CA PRO A 71 -34.54 -2.07 0.59
C PRO A 71 -33.96 -0.77 1.15
N THR A 72 -32.97 -0.84 2.03
CA THR A 72 -32.26 0.33 2.57
C THR A 72 -31.54 1.07 1.45
N LEU A 73 -30.79 0.36 0.62
CA LEU A 73 -30.08 0.93 -0.51
C LEU A 73 -31.01 1.64 -1.49
N GLN A 74 -32.15 1.00 -1.82
CA GLN A 74 -33.17 1.57 -2.70
C GLN A 74 -33.88 2.79 -2.10
N SER A 75 -34.07 2.82 -0.77
CA SER A 75 -34.73 3.95 -0.09
C SER A 75 -33.97 5.26 -0.24
N TRP A 76 -32.66 5.22 -0.47
CA TRP A 76 -31.84 6.41 -0.70
C TRP A 76 -32.08 7.06 -2.06
N GLN A 77 -32.69 6.34 -3.02
CA GLN A 77 -32.94 6.84 -4.39
C GLN A 77 -31.68 7.49 -4.98
N ALA A 78 -30.56 6.81 -4.81
CA ALA A 78 -29.27 7.31 -5.28
C ALA A 78 -29.14 7.17 -6.79
N ASP A 79 -28.49 8.14 -7.42
CA ASP A 79 -28.15 8.09 -8.83
C ASP A 79 -26.88 7.26 -9.06
N LEU A 80 -25.91 7.34 -8.12
CA LEU A 80 -24.56 6.79 -8.30
C LEU A 80 -24.00 6.26 -6.98
N LEU A 81 -23.31 5.12 -7.03
CA LEU A 81 -22.41 4.65 -5.99
C LEU A 81 -20.98 5.14 -6.31
N PHE A 82 -20.42 6.01 -5.49
CA PHE A 82 -18.99 6.33 -5.54
C PHE A 82 -18.24 5.41 -4.57
N VAL A 83 -17.36 4.59 -5.10
CA VAL A 83 -16.59 3.60 -4.35
C VAL A 83 -15.11 3.95 -4.39
N CYS A 84 -14.45 3.94 -3.22
CA CYS A 84 -13.02 4.15 -3.11
C CYS A 84 -12.52 3.52 -1.82
N ASP A 85 -11.58 2.60 -1.92
CA ASP A 85 -10.99 1.90 -0.76
C ASP A 85 -12.04 1.28 0.19
N TYR A 86 -13.07 0.64 -0.40
CA TYR A 86 -14.16 0.01 0.36
C TYR A 86 -13.83 -1.43 0.78
N GLY A 87 -13.06 -2.16 -0.05
CA GLY A 87 -12.57 -3.49 0.29
C GLY A 87 -13.57 -4.64 0.10
N LYS A 88 -14.72 -4.42 -0.56
CA LYS A 88 -15.70 -5.46 -0.91
C LYS A 88 -16.09 -5.35 -2.37
N ILE A 89 -16.31 -6.51 -3.01
CA ILE A 89 -16.90 -6.60 -4.34
C ILE A 89 -18.41 -6.39 -4.22
N LEU A 90 -18.97 -5.56 -5.09
CA LEU A 90 -20.40 -5.29 -5.14
C LEU A 90 -21.08 -6.27 -6.11
N ALA A 91 -22.15 -6.92 -5.65
CA ALA A 91 -22.95 -7.81 -6.48
C ALA A 91 -23.79 -7.01 -7.49
N PRO A 92 -24.22 -7.63 -8.61
CA PRO A 92 -25.01 -6.95 -9.64
C PRO A 92 -26.27 -6.25 -9.10
N HIS A 93 -26.99 -6.85 -8.17
CA HIS A 93 -28.22 -6.26 -7.62
C HIS A 93 -27.96 -4.99 -6.78
N VAL A 94 -26.77 -4.85 -6.20
CA VAL A 94 -26.33 -3.61 -5.52
C VAL A 94 -26.07 -2.52 -6.55
N LEU A 95 -25.38 -2.84 -7.65
CA LEU A 95 -25.06 -1.90 -8.71
C LEU A 95 -26.31 -1.41 -9.46
N THR A 96 -27.28 -2.31 -9.69
CA THR A 96 -28.53 -1.96 -10.38
C THR A 96 -29.56 -1.24 -9.48
N ALA A 97 -29.25 -1.04 -8.21
CA ALA A 97 -30.09 -0.25 -7.30
C ALA A 97 -29.98 1.26 -7.51
N THR A 98 -29.07 1.72 -8.37
CA THR A 98 -28.85 3.14 -8.70
C THR A 98 -28.92 3.36 -10.20
N THR A 99 -29.21 4.59 -10.62
CA THR A 99 -29.43 4.95 -12.03
C THR A 99 -28.22 4.69 -12.91
N TYR A 100 -27.02 5.07 -12.40
CA TYR A 100 -25.76 4.98 -13.13
C TYR A 100 -24.85 3.85 -12.65
N GLY A 101 -25.33 2.98 -11.76
CA GLY A 101 -24.53 1.93 -11.17
C GLY A 101 -23.50 2.49 -10.19
N GLY A 102 -22.25 2.03 -10.32
CA GLY A 102 -21.16 2.46 -9.47
C GLY A 102 -19.91 2.80 -10.24
N ILE A 103 -19.16 3.76 -9.72
CA ILE A 103 -17.79 4.06 -10.17
C ILE A 103 -16.79 3.80 -9.04
N ASN A 104 -15.60 3.40 -9.42
CA ASN A 104 -14.48 3.22 -8.49
C ASN A 104 -13.32 4.14 -8.86
N LEU A 105 -12.80 4.86 -7.87
CA LEU A 105 -11.50 5.55 -7.98
C LEU A 105 -10.40 4.55 -7.61
N HIS A 106 -9.56 4.22 -8.58
CA HIS A 106 -8.51 3.21 -8.45
C HIS A 106 -7.11 3.82 -8.55
N GLY A 107 -6.22 3.47 -7.63
CA GLY A 107 -4.88 4.05 -7.49
C GLY A 107 -3.85 3.52 -8.49
N SER A 108 -4.22 3.33 -9.76
CA SER A 108 -3.28 3.02 -10.84
C SER A 108 -3.78 3.51 -12.20
N LEU A 109 -2.88 3.53 -13.19
CA LEU A 109 -3.20 3.69 -14.60
C LEU A 109 -3.63 2.33 -15.16
N LEU A 110 -4.94 2.03 -15.06
CA LEU A 110 -5.51 0.77 -15.56
C LEU A 110 -5.28 0.62 -17.08
N PRO A 111 -5.07 -0.62 -17.58
CA PRO A 111 -5.34 -1.90 -16.94
C PRO A 111 -4.22 -2.46 -16.06
N LYS A 112 -3.11 -1.74 -15.87
CA LYS A 112 -2.05 -2.19 -14.97
C LYS A 112 -2.50 -2.12 -13.50
N TYR A 113 -2.05 -3.08 -12.67
CA TYR A 113 -2.22 -3.10 -11.21
C TYR A 113 -3.67 -3.19 -10.73
N ARG A 114 -4.51 -4.06 -11.36
CA ARG A 114 -5.83 -4.40 -10.83
C ARG A 114 -5.69 -5.10 -9.47
N GLY A 115 -6.39 -4.65 -8.43
CA GLY A 115 -6.39 -5.27 -7.12
C GLY A 115 -6.22 -4.32 -5.94
N ALA A 116 -5.87 -4.89 -4.77
CA ALA A 116 -6.02 -4.21 -3.48
C ALA A 116 -4.83 -3.31 -3.07
N ALA A 117 -3.68 -3.35 -3.79
CA ALA A 117 -2.51 -2.55 -3.43
C ALA A 117 -1.79 -1.98 -4.68
N PRO A 118 -2.52 -1.23 -5.55
CA PRO A 118 -1.98 -0.77 -6.83
C PRO A 118 -0.75 0.12 -6.67
N ILE A 119 -0.79 1.12 -5.79
CA ILE A 119 0.29 2.07 -5.53
C ILE A 119 1.56 1.32 -5.05
N ASN A 120 1.40 0.49 -4.03
CA ASN A 120 2.53 -0.26 -3.47
C ASN A 120 3.18 -1.19 -4.51
N ARG A 121 2.37 -1.89 -5.32
CA ARG A 121 2.89 -2.81 -6.34
C ARG A 121 3.55 -2.08 -7.50
N ALA A 122 3.08 -0.90 -7.88
CA ALA A 122 3.73 -0.06 -8.87
C ALA A 122 5.11 0.41 -8.38
N LEU A 123 5.20 0.93 -7.15
CA LEU A 123 6.48 1.33 -6.54
C LEU A 123 7.45 0.14 -6.39
N LEU A 124 6.96 -1.02 -5.94
CA LEU A 124 7.78 -2.23 -5.79
C LEU A 124 8.40 -2.69 -7.11
N ASN A 125 7.73 -2.42 -8.22
CA ASN A 125 8.22 -2.73 -9.58
C ASN A 125 9.07 -1.60 -10.18
N GLY A 126 9.34 -0.53 -9.44
CA GLY A 126 10.13 0.61 -9.91
C GLY A 126 9.48 1.39 -11.04
N GLU A 127 8.13 1.44 -11.11
CA GLU A 127 7.46 2.25 -12.13
C GLU A 127 7.87 3.73 -11.97
N PRO A 128 8.37 4.36 -13.02
CA PRO A 128 8.83 5.76 -12.94
C PRO A 128 7.67 6.76 -12.81
N THR A 129 6.47 6.33 -13.14
CA THR A 129 5.24 7.13 -13.07
C THR A 129 4.08 6.30 -12.56
N VAL A 130 3.17 6.96 -11.84
CA VAL A 130 1.92 6.39 -11.32
C VAL A 130 0.75 7.29 -11.68
N GLY A 131 -0.48 6.88 -11.39
CA GLY A 131 -1.66 7.70 -11.62
C GLY A 131 -2.90 7.04 -11.08
N VAL A 132 -4.06 7.61 -11.39
CA VAL A 132 -5.37 7.09 -10.98
C VAL A 132 -6.29 6.87 -12.17
N SER A 133 -7.22 5.96 -12.03
CA SER A 133 -8.28 5.70 -12.98
C SER A 133 -9.65 5.72 -12.31
N VAL A 134 -10.63 6.34 -12.94
CA VAL A 134 -12.05 6.19 -12.60
C VAL A 134 -12.64 5.16 -13.55
N ILE A 135 -13.25 4.12 -13.02
CA ILE A 135 -13.85 3.05 -13.81
C ILE A 135 -15.30 2.80 -13.41
N HIS A 136 -16.12 2.30 -14.32
CA HIS A 136 -17.37 1.66 -13.93
C HIS A 136 -17.09 0.37 -13.17
N ILE A 137 -17.87 0.12 -12.12
CA ILE A 137 -17.77 -1.12 -11.37
C ILE A 137 -18.51 -2.24 -12.13
N THR A 138 -17.83 -3.38 -12.24
CA THR A 138 -18.36 -4.62 -12.77
C THR A 138 -18.16 -5.75 -11.76
N PRO A 139 -18.79 -6.94 -11.96
CA PRO A 139 -18.49 -8.09 -11.10
C PRO A 139 -17.04 -8.56 -11.12
N GLN A 140 -16.29 -8.22 -12.18
CA GLN A 140 -14.87 -8.51 -12.26
C GLN A 140 -14.05 -7.40 -11.59
N LEU A 141 -13.09 -7.79 -10.74
CA LEU A 141 -12.29 -6.87 -9.96
C LEU A 141 -11.49 -5.90 -10.86
N ASP A 142 -11.76 -4.61 -10.72
CA ASP A 142 -11.11 -3.49 -11.41
C ASP A 142 -11.02 -3.62 -12.95
N ALA A 143 -11.89 -4.42 -13.55
CA ALA A 143 -11.90 -4.71 -14.99
C ALA A 143 -12.98 -3.92 -15.78
N GLY A 144 -13.75 -3.08 -15.11
CA GLY A 144 -14.80 -2.29 -15.76
C GLY A 144 -14.23 -1.25 -16.74
N PRO A 145 -15.08 -0.73 -17.64
CA PRO A 145 -14.67 0.31 -18.59
C PRO A 145 -14.12 1.54 -17.88
N VAL A 146 -13.03 2.07 -18.42
CA VAL A 146 -12.37 3.28 -17.90
C VAL A 146 -13.18 4.50 -18.32
N VAL A 147 -13.58 5.28 -17.33
CA VAL A 147 -14.33 6.53 -17.46
C VAL A 147 -13.38 7.72 -17.68
N ALA A 148 -12.30 7.74 -16.88
CA ALA A 148 -11.23 8.74 -16.99
C ALA A 148 -9.93 8.20 -16.36
N VAL A 149 -8.80 8.78 -16.80
CA VAL A 149 -7.48 8.56 -16.19
C VAL A 149 -6.82 9.90 -15.94
N SER A 150 -5.96 9.96 -14.94
CA SER A 150 -5.13 11.13 -14.69
C SER A 150 -3.95 11.21 -15.67
N GLU A 151 -3.33 12.38 -15.78
CA GLU A 151 -1.97 12.45 -16.27
C GLU A 151 -1.03 11.63 -15.38
N PRO A 152 0.02 11.02 -15.96
CA PRO A 152 1.01 10.30 -15.19
C PRO A 152 1.75 11.23 -14.19
N LEU A 153 1.80 10.85 -12.93
CA LEU A 153 2.56 11.52 -11.87
C LEU A 153 3.96 10.89 -11.78
N PRO A 154 5.06 11.65 -11.93
CA PRO A 154 6.40 11.14 -11.69
C PRO A 154 6.60 10.70 -10.23
N VAL A 155 7.28 9.57 -10.04
CA VAL A 155 7.72 9.09 -8.72
C VAL A 155 9.10 9.70 -8.45
N LEU A 156 9.21 10.49 -7.38
CA LEU A 156 10.47 11.11 -6.97
C LEU A 156 11.30 10.16 -6.08
N PRO A 157 12.62 10.33 -6.00
CA PRO A 157 13.50 9.44 -5.22
C PRO A 157 13.10 9.26 -3.75
N ASP A 158 12.55 10.31 -3.13
CA ASP A 158 12.14 10.29 -1.71
C ASP A 158 10.65 9.91 -1.52
N ASP A 159 9.91 9.69 -2.59
CA ASP A 159 8.48 9.34 -2.49
C ASP A 159 8.32 7.90 -1.98
N THR A 160 7.60 7.74 -0.89
CA THR A 160 7.11 6.44 -0.44
C THR A 160 5.65 6.24 -0.85
N ALA A 161 5.10 5.05 -0.57
CA ALA A 161 3.67 4.79 -0.83
C ALA A 161 2.75 5.79 -0.09
N VAL A 162 3.20 6.34 1.03
CA VAL A 162 2.43 7.33 1.81
C VAL A 162 2.31 8.66 1.07
N GLU A 163 3.43 9.19 0.57
CA GLU A 163 3.45 10.45 -0.19
C GLU A 163 2.72 10.30 -1.53
N ILE A 164 2.94 9.19 -2.23
CA ILE A 164 2.26 8.90 -3.50
C ILE A 164 0.75 8.76 -3.29
N GLU A 165 0.31 8.03 -2.26
CA GLU A 165 -1.12 7.88 -1.93
C GLU A 165 -1.77 9.24 -1.70
N ALA A 166 -1.15 10.10 -0.92
CA ALA A 166 -1.67 11.45 -0.65
C ALA A 166 -1.78 12.29 -1.94
N LYS A 167 -0.75 12.30 -2.79
CA LYS A 167 -0.77 13.01 -4.07
C LYS A 167 -1.86 12.47 -5.01
N LEU A 168 -1.96 11.15 -5.14
CA LEU A 168 -2.92 10.51 -6.01
C LEU A 168 -4.37 10.65 -5.51
N ALA A 169 -4.59 10.73 -4.20
CA ALA A 169 -5.91 10.97 -3.61
C ALA A 169 -6.45 12.36 -4.03
N GLU A 170 -5.61 13.39 -4.02
CA GLU A 170 -5.99 14.74 -4.49
C GLU A 170 -6.25 14.76 -5.99
N ILE A 171 -5.35 14.18 -6.79
CA ILE A 171 -5.54 14.06 -8.25
C ILE A 171 -6.83 13.30 -8.57
N GLY A 172 -7.11 12.24 -7.83
CA GLY A 172 -8.33 11.45 -7.97
C GLY A 172 -9.60 12.25 -7.64
N ALA A 173 -9.52 13.09 -6.62
CA ALA A 173 -10.63 13.96 -6.23
C ALA A 173 -10.96 14.98 -7.33
N ASP A 174 -9.95 15.58 -7.94
CA ASP A 174 -10.12 16.47 -9.11
C ASP A 174 -10.74 15.72 -10.28
N LEU A 175 -10.19 14.55 -10.60
CA LEU A 175 -10.66 13.73 -11.72
C LEU A 175 -12.14 13.33 -11.57
N VAL A 176 -12.55 12.88 -10.38
CA VAL A 176 -13.96 12.53 -10.09
C VAL A 176 -14.87 13.75 -10.26
N THR A 177 -14.44 14.92 -9.77
CA THR A 177 -15.22 16.15 -9.88
C THR A 177 -15.48 16.53 -11.35
N VAL A 178 -14.49 16.34 -12.22
CA VAL A 178 -14.63 16.58 -13.68
C VAL A 178 -15.54 15.54 -14.34
N VAL A 179 -15.52 14.30 -13.89
CA VAL A 179 -16.29 13.19 -14.48
C VAL A 179 -17.79 13.29 -14.18
N LEU A 180 -18.18 13.68 -12.98
CA LEU A 180 -19.58 13.61 -12.53
C LEU A 180 -20.58 14.36 -13.43
N PRO A 181 -20.32 15.59 -13.95
CA PRO A 181 -21.23 16.26 -14.88
C PRO A 181 -21.50 15.48 -16.17
N HIS A 182 -20.57 14.65 -16.62
CA HIS A 182 -20.76 13.85 -17.85
C HIS A 182 -21.78 12.73 -17.66
N PHE A 183 -22.00 12.25 -16.44
CA PHE A 183 -23.08 11.31 -16.13
C PHE A 183 -24.45 12.01 -16.31
N GLU A 184 -24.60 13.20 -15.73
CA GLU A 184 -25.86 13.97 -15.81
C GLU A 184 -26.22 14.36 -17.24
N ASN A 185 -25.21 14.73 -18.04
CA ASN A 185 -25.39 15.20 -19.41
C ASN A 185 -25.43 14.06 -20.45
N GLY A 186 -25.20 12.79 -20.02
CA GLY A 186 -25.16 11.66 -20.96
C GLY A 186 -24.01 11.72 -21.97
N THR A 187 -22.94 12.45 -21.66
CA THR A 187 -21.78 12.64 -22.56
C THR A 187 -20.60 11.74 -22.20
N LEU A 188 -20.79 10.81 -21.26
CA LEU A 188 -19.76 9.88 -20.84
C LEU A 188 -19.46 8.86 -21.95
N MET A 189 -18.18 8.64 -22.23
CA MET A 189 -17.70 7.67 -23.22
C MET A 189 -16.69 6.70 -22.58
N PRO A 190 -17.14 5.71 -21.80
CA PRO A 190 -16.25 4.77 -21.14
C PRO A 190 -15.52 3.89 -22.17
N VAL A 191 -14.23 3.66 -21.95
CA VAL A 191 -13.39 2.85 -22.83
C VAL A 191 -13.14 1.49 -22.22
N PRO A 192 -13.47 0.36 -22.90
CA PRO A 192 -13.13 -0.98 -22.42
C PRO A 192 -11.63 -1.13 -22.18
N GLN A 193 -11.26 -1.81 -21.09
CA GLN A 193 -9.86 -2.12 -20.82
C GLN A 193 -9.35 -3.25 -21.74
N ARG A 194 -8.07 -3.21 -22.09
CA ARG A 194 -7.40 -4.28 -22.83
C ARG A 194 -6.85 -5.30 -21.84
N ASP A 195 -7.51 -6.46 -21.72
CA ASP A 195 -7.17 -7.49 -20.71
C ASP A 195 -5.77 -8.08 -20.90
N GLU A 196 -5.25 -8.09 -22.12
CA GLU A 196 -3.90 -8.54 -22.43
C GLU A 196 -2.79 -7.68 -21.83
N LEU A 197 -3.11 -6.44 -21.43
CA LEU A 197 -2.19 -5.51 -20.76
C LEU A 197 -2.39 -5.48 -19.24
N ALA A 198 -3.36 -6.23 -18.72
CA ALA A 198 -3.69 -6.18 -17.31
C ALA A 198 -2.63 -6.88 -16.45
N THR A 199 -2.24 -6.23 -15.37
CA THR A 199 -1.41 -6.81 -14.31
C THR A 199 -2.12 -6.81 -12.98
N LYS A 200 -1.70 -7.65 -12.04
CA LYS A 200 -2.34 -7.83 -10.74
C LYS A 200 -1.59 -7.09 -9.63
N ALA A 201 -2.35 -6.49 -8.73
CA ALA A 201 -1.85 -5.85 -7.51
C ALA A 201 -2.45 -6.51 -6.24
N PRO A 202 -1.99 -7.71 -5.87
CA PRO A 202 -2.52 -8.42 -4.72
C PRO A 202 -2.25 -7.64 -3.42
N LYS A 203 -3.14 -7.82 -2.44
CA LYS A 203 -3.01 -7.25 -1.10
C LYS A 203 -1.64 -7.55 -0.51
N LEU A 204 -1.07 -6.56 0.18
CA LEU A 204 0.20 -6.72 0.88
C LEU A 204 0.10 -7.76 2.00
N LYS A 205 1.19 -8.47 2.21
CA LYS A 205 1.40 -9.42 3.31
C LYS A 205 2.63 -9.01 4.11
N LYS A 206 2.73 -9.46 5.34
CA LYS A 206 3.89 -9.19 6.19
C LYS A 206 5.21 -9.62 5.55
N GLN A 207 5.20 -10.75 4.83
CA GLN A 207 6.37 -11.29 4.14
C GLN A 207 6.85 -10.41 2.98
N ASP A 208 5.98 -9.59 2.37
CA ASP A 208 6.39 -8.67 1.31
C ASP A 208 7.43 -7.64 1.78
N GLY A 209 7.55 -7.43 3.10
CA GLY A 209 8.58 -6.59 3.71
C GLY A 209 9.90 -7.31 4.01
N GLU A 210 10.00 -8.61 3.84
CA GLU A 210 11.24 -9.34 4.06
C GLU A 210 12.24 -9.03 2.95
N ILE A 211 13.47 -8.64 3.33
CA ILE A 211 14.50 -8.24 2.36
C ILE A 211 15.17 -9.49 1.81
N ASP A 212 15.10 -9.65 0.50
CA ASP A 212 15.93 -10.57 -0.25
C ASP A 212 17.21 -9.85 -0.70
N TRP A 213 18.32 -10.14 -0.05
CA TRP A 213 19.62 -9.53 -0.35
C TRP A 213 20.20 -9.94 -1.71
N GLN A 214 19.60 -10.94 -2.39
CA GLN A 214 19.94 -11.31 -3.76
C GLN A 214 19.35 -10.33 -4.80
N ARG A 215 18.57 -9.37 -4.38
CA ARG A 215 18.11 -8.23 -5.20
C ARG A 215 19.18 -7.14 -5.21
N SER A 216 19.10 -6.25 -6.21
CA SER A 216 19.96 -5.06 -6.26
C SER A 216 19.62 -4.05 -5.16
N ALA A 217 20.55 -3.14 -4.85
CA ALA A 217 20.33 -2.05 -3.90
C ALA A 217 19.11 -1.20 -4.31
N GLN A 218 18.99 -0.87 -5.59
CA GLN A 218 17.87 -0.10 -6.13
C GLN A 218 16.53 -0.83 -5.94
N GLU A 219 16.46 -2.13 -6.17
CA GLU A 219 15.21 -2.90 -5.95
C GLU A 219 14.82 -2.96 -4.46
N ILE A 220 15.80 -2.98 -3.55
CA ILE A 220 15.53 -2.89 -2.10
C ILE A 220 15.06 -1.48 -1.73
N VAL A 221 15.57 -0.42 -2.37
CA VAL A 221 15.05 0.95 -2.20
C VAL A 221 13.59 1.04 -2.66
N TRP A 222 13.24 0.49 -3.84
CA TRP A 222 11.84 0.41 -4.29
C TRP A 222 10.97 -0.36 -3.29
N GLN A 223 11.50 -1.46 -2.73
CA GLN A 223 10.78 -2.21 -1.70
C GLN A 223 10.56 -1.35 -0.44
N TYR A 224 11.55 -0.58 -0.01
CA TYR A 224 11.40 0.36 1.11
C TYR A 224 10.30 1.39 0.83
N GLN A 225 10.34 2.04 -0.33
CA GLN A 225 9.35 3.02 -0.75
C GLN A 225 7.93 2.41 -0.77
N ALA A 226 7.82 1.23 -1.37
CA ALA A 226 6.55 0.52 -1.53
C ALA A 226 5.94 0.01 -0.21
N MET A 227 6.75 -0.35 0.77
CA MET A 227 6.29 -1.02 2.00
C MET A 227 6.01 -0.06 3.18
N GLN A 228 6.05 1.25 2.96
CA GLN A 228 5.62 2.23 3.96
C GLN A 228 4.09 2.43 3.91
N PRO A 229 3.43 2.66 5.05
CA PRO A 229 3.93 2.55 6.43
C PRO A 229 3.91 1.10 6.95
N TRP A 230 3.35 0.17 6.18
CA TRP A 230 3.21 -1.25 6.49
C TRP A 230 3.39 -2.09 5.22
N PRO A 231 4.09 -3.24 5.31
CA PRO A 231 4.61 -3.89 6.52
C PRO A 231 5.97 -3.35 6.97
N LYS A 232 6.56 -2.36 6.30
CA LYS A 232 7.95 -1.92 6.36
C LYS A 232 8.90 -3.01 5.87
N ILE A 233 10.15 -2.66 5.58
CA ILE A 233 11.15 -3.67 5.21
C ILE A 233 11.91 -4.14 6.43
N PHE A 234 12.30 -5.43 6.45
CA PHE A 234 13.00 -6.03 7.57
C PHE A 234 13.92 -7.16 7.15
N THR A 235 14.91 -7.43 8.00
CA THR A 235 15.88 -8.51 7.87
C THR A 235 16.22 -9.08 9.23
N ASN A 236 17.02 -10.15 9.30
CA ASN A 236 17.55 -10.71 10.53
C ASN A 236 19.06 -10.52 10.57
N TRP A 237 19.57 -10.00 11.67
CA TRP A 237 21.00 -9.82 11.92
C TRP A 237 21.59 -11.04 12.64
N HIS A 238 22.50 -11.72 11.96
CA HIS A 238 23.29 -12.82 12.48
C HIS A 238 24.66 -12.29 12.93
N ARG A 239 24.87 -12.25 14.23
CA ARG A 239 26.15 -11.86 14.79
C ARG A 239 27.21 -12.92 14.47
N GLN A 240 28.41 -12.49 14.13
CA GLN A 240 29.51 -13.44 14.06
C GLN A 240 29.72 -14.05 15.46
N ASN A 241 29.75 -15.38 15.53
CA ASN A 241 29.91 -16.09 16.80
C ASN A 241 31.30 -15.80 17.41
N VAL A 242 31.31 -15.12 18.55
CA VAL A 242 32.45 -15.04 19.43
C VAL A 242 32.18 -16.03 20.57
N GLY A 243 32.54 -17.32 20.38
CA GLY A 243 32.39 -18.36 21.40
C GLY A 243 31.28 -19.39 21.11
N GLU A 244 31.15 -20.36 22.05
CA GLU A 244 30.27 -21.54 21.91
C GLU A 244 28.75 -21.26 21.95
N ASN A 245 28.32 -20.03 22.18
CA ASN A 245 26.90 -19.65 22.26
C ASN A 245 26.48 -18.92 20.97
N ALA A 246 25.80 -19.62 20.06
CA ALA A 246 25.11 -18.97 18.95
C ALA A 246 24.01 -18.05 19.51
N HIS A 247 24.14 -16.74 19.32
CA HIS A 247 23.07 -15.79 19.66
C HIS A 247 21.92 -15.94 18.66
N GLU A 248 20.67 -15.92 19.17
CA GLU A 248 19.52 -15.84 18.30
C GLU A 248 19.60 -14.60 17.39
N PRO A 249 19.17 -14.72 16.12
CA PRO A 249 19.14 -13.60 15.20
C PRO A 249 18.27 -12.47 15.75
N ILE A 250 18.70 -11.24 15.57
CA ILE A 250 17.91 -10.05 15.93
C ILE A 250 17.19 -9.55 14.68
N ARG A 251 15.87 -9.51 14.74
CA ARG A 251 15.09 -8.88 13.68
C ARG A 251 15.29 -7.37 13.71
N LEU A 252 15.67 -6.82 12.57
CA LEU A 252 15.84 -5.40 12.32
C LEU A 252 14.81 -4.94 11.28
N ILE A 253 14.06 -3.88 11.60
CA ILE A 253 13.27 -3.15 10.63
C ILE A 253 14.13 -1.99 10.14
N LEU A 254 14.24 -1.82 8.82
CA LEU A 254 14.99 -0.71 8.24
C LEU A 254 14.04 0.45 7.99
N GLY A 255 14.35 1.61 8.56
CA GLY A 255 13.51 2.80 8.51
C GLY A 255 13.77 3.62 7.26
N ARG A 256 15.01 3.98 7.01
CA ARG A 256 15.43 4.75 5.84
C ARG A 256 16.65 4.10 5.22
N VAL A 257 16.58 3.88 3.93
CA VAL A 257 17.67 3.27 3.14
C VAL A 257 17.81 4.02 1.81
N GLN A 258 19.02 3.95 1.23
CA GLN A 258 19.30 4.47 -0.10
C GLN A 258 20.39 3.65 -0.78
N GLU A 259 20.45 3.72 -2.09
CA GLU A 259 21.56 3.16 -2.84
C GLU A 259 22.79 4.08 -2.73
N LEU A 260 23.97 3.50 -2.52
CA LEU A 260 25.21 4.25 -2.50
C LEU A 260 25.77 4.34 -3.93
N THR A 261 25.66 5.53 -4.54
CA THR A 261 26.01 5.74 -5.96
C THR A 261 27.49 5.98 -6.23
N GLU A 262 28.27 6.27 -5.18
CA GLU A 262 29.68 6.64 -5.34
C GLU A 262 30.66 5.45 -5.49
N HIS A 263 30.17 4.22 -5.26
CA HIS A 263 30.96 3.00 -5.43
C HIS A 263 30.37 2.14 -6.54
N THR A 264 30.91 2.27 -7.75
CA THR A 264 30.55 1.43 -8.91
C THR A 264 31.24 0.06 -8.85
N ASP A 265 32.14 -0.17 -7.89
CA ASP A 265 32.80 -1.45 -7.75
C ASP A 265 31.84 -2.46 -7.09
N THR A 266 31.39 -3.42 -7.88
CA THR A 266 30.74 -4.62 -7.36
C THR A 266 31.66 -5.25 -6.33
N THR A 267 31.20 -5.31 -5.08
CA THR A 267 31.99 -5.97 -4.03
C THR A 267 31.91 -7.48 -4.29
N ASP A 268 33.05 -8.20 -4.15
CA ASP A 268 33.05 -9.66 -4.12
C ASP A 268 32.38 -10.23 -2.85
N ALA A 269 31.84 -9.34 -2.02
CA ALA A 269 31.19 -9.71 -0.78
C ALA A 269 29.85 -10.40 -1.05
N VAL A 270 29.57 -11.44 -0.30
CA VAL A 270 28.29 -12.16 -0.38
C VAL A 270 27.15 -11.22 -0.03
N PRO A 271 26.06 -11.13 -0.84
CA PRO A 271 24.91 -10.27 -0.54
C PRO A 271 24.38 -10.43 0.90
N GLY A 272 24.09 -9.33 1.58
CA GLY A 272 23.72 -9.28 3.00
C GLY A 272 24.92 -9.18 3.95
N THR A 273 26.16 -9.08 3.45
CA THR A 273 27.32 -8.82 4.30
C THR A 273 27.41 -7.34 4.63
N VAL A 274 27.58 -7.01 5.90
CA VAL A 274 27.88 -5.66 6.37
C VAL A 274 29.29 -5.29 5.93
N LEU A 275 29.43 -4.22 5.15
CA LEU A 275 30.71 -3.74 4.62
C LEU A 275 31.36 -2.74 5.58
N ALA A 276 30.56 -1.80 6.09
CA ALA A 276 30.97 -0.81 7.07
C ALA A 276 29.81 -0.48 8.02
N ALA A 277 30.16 -0.12 9.24
CA ALA A 277 29.23 0.33 10.28
C ALA A 277 29.91 1.46 11.06
N GLU A 278 29.82 2.67 10.54
CA GLU A 278 30.56 3.82 11.06
C GLU A 278 29.67 5.07 11.08
N ASN A 279 29.91 5.93 12.06
CA ASN A 279 29.24 7.22 12.20
C ASN A 279 27.70 7.08 12.15
N ASP A 280 27.10 7.58 11.09
CA ASP A 280 25.64 7.68 10.92
C ASP A 280 25.06 6.64 9.92
N THR A 281 25.90 5.72 9.43
CA THR A 281 25.50 4.80 8.36
C THR A 281 25.99 3.37 8.58
N VAL A 282 25.23 2.43 8.03
CA VAL A 282 25.65 1.03 7.82
C VAL A 282 25.53 0.75 6.34
N THR A 283 26.59 0.21 5.74
CA THR A 283 26.59 -0.21 4.34
C THR A 283 26.58 -1.72 4.23
N VAL A 284 25.76 -2.24 3.31
CA VAL A 284 25.54 -3.67 3.14
C VAL A 284 25.65 -4.03 1.66
N ALA A 285 26.38 -5.11 1.37
CA ALA A 285 26.47 -5.66 0.03
C ALA A 285 25.12 -6.22 -0.43
N THR A 286 24.77 -5.98 -1.68
CA THR A 286 23.61 -6.59 -2.36
C THR A 286 24.09 -7.38 -3.58
N SER A 287 23.19 -7.99 -4.35
CA SER A 287 23.61 -8.69 -5.60
C SER A 287 24.20 -7.71 -6.62
N ASN A 288 23.76 -6.45 -6.58
CA ASN A 288 24.26 -5.39 -7.43
C ASN A 288 24.12 -4.06 -6.71
N GLY A 289 25.25 -3.38 -6.46
CA GLY A 289 25.32 -2.14 -5.69
C GLY A 289 25.39 -2.36 -4.18
N ILE A 290 25.44 -1.26 -3.45
CA ILE A 290 25.57 -1.22 -1.99
C ILE A 290 24.36 -0.49 -1.41
N LEU A 291 23.69 -1.11 -0.46
CA LEU A 291 22.62 -0.48 0.29
C LEU A 291 23.21 0.28 1.49
N GLN A 292 22.87 1.55 1.60
CA GLN A 292 23.16 2.38 2.76
C GLN A 292 21.91 2.44 3.66
N ILE A 293 22.09 2.13 4.94
CA ILE A 293 21.04 2.17 5.97
C ILE A 293 21.28 3.37 6.87
N LEU A 294 20.25 4.19 7.07
CA LEU A 294 20.29 5.43 7.84
C LEU A 294 19.51 5.33 9.16
N GLU A 295 18.45 4.52 9.17
CA GLU A 295 17.58 4.30 10.34
C GLU A 295 17.27 2.83 10.54
N ILE A 296 17.30 2.38 11.79
CA ILE A 296 17.07 0.98 12.18
C ILE A 296 16.16 0.93 13.40
N GLN A 297 15.30 -0.08 13.43
CA GLN A 297 14.48 -0.42 14.58
C GLN A 297 14.73 -1.89 14.97
N PRO A 298 15.45 -2.15 16.07
CA PRO A 298 15.55 -3.50 16.63
C PRO A 298 14.21 -3.98 17.17
N ALA A 299 13.98 -5.28 17.18
CA ALA A 299 12.77 -5.86 17.74
C ALA A 299 12.48 -5.34 19.16
N GLY A 300 11.24 -4.90 19.40
CA GLY A 300 10.80 -4.36 20.69
C GLY A 300 11.33 -2.97 21.06
N ARG A 301 11.95 -2.25 20.12
CA ARG A 301 12.47 -0.89 20.31
C ARG A 301 11.82 0.09 19.32
N ASN A 302 12.07 1.38 19.50
CA ASN A 302 11.67 2.42 18.56
C ASN A 302 12.64 2.51 17.38
N MET A 303 12.17 3.08 16.26
CA MET A 303 13.02 3.49 15.14
C MET A 303 14.01 4.53 15.62
N MET A 304 15.27 4.41 15.20
CA MET A 304 16.36 5.32 15.60
C MET A 304 17.38 5.47 14.47
N PRO A 305 18.11 6.62 14.43
CA PRO A 305 19.25 6.77 13.54
C PRO A 305 20.34 5.71 13.82
N VAL A 306 21.09 5.35 12.78
CA VAL A 306 22.14 4.30 12.87
C VAL A 306 23.17 4.59 13.98
N ASN A 307 23.59 5.86 14.17
CA ASN A 307 24.54 6.21 15.23
C ASN A 307 24.03 5.91 16.65
N ALA A 308 22.71 6.06 16.87
CA ALA A 308 22.08 5.69 18.14
C ALA A 308 22.01 4.17 18.31
N PHE A 309 21.70 3.46 17.21
CA PHE A 309 21.66 2.01 17.19
C PHE A 309 23.04 1.41 17.51
N LEU A 310 24.11 1.85 16.85
CA LEU A 310 25.47 1.30 17.00
C LEU A 310 26.02 1.44 18.43
N ARG A 311 25.57 2.42 19.23
CA ARG A 311 25.96 2.53 20.65
C ARG A 311 25.48 1.37 21.52
N GLY A 312 24.34 0.77 21.17
CA GLY A 312 23.77 -0.34 21.94
C GLY A 312 23.85 -1.71 21.25
N TYR A 313 24.08 -1.71 19.95
CA TYR A 313 24.08 -2.89 19.09
C TYR A 313 25.32 -2.83 18.18
N PRO A 314 26.49 -3.34 18.62
CA PRO A 314 27.73 -3.26 17.86
C PRO A 314 27.68 -4.19 16.64
N LEU A 315 27.14 -3.67 15.55
CA LEU A 315 27.12 -4.31 14.24
C LEU A 315 28.48 -4.06 13.58
N ASN A 316 29.13 -5.12 13.13
CA ASN A 316 30.52 -5.05 12.66
C ASN A 316 30.62 -5.41 11.18
N PRO A 317 31.65 -4.89 10.48
CA PRO A 317 31.99 -5.41 9.15
C PRO A 317 32.15 -6.93 9.17
N GLY A 318 31.56 -7.60 8.18
CA GLY A 318 31.50 -9.06 8.11
C GLY A 318 30.29 -9.71 8.78
N ASP A 319 29.52 -8.99 9.61
CA ASP A 319 28.22 -9.50 10.10
C ASP A 319 27.27 -9.77 8.94
N ARG A 320 26.32 -10.68 9.16
CA ARG A 320 25.38 -11.10 8.12
C ARG A 320 23.96 -10.64 8.42
N LEU A 321 23.36 -10.00 7.43
CA LEU A 321 21.94 -9.75 7.36
C LEU A 321 21.32 -10.76 6.39
N SER A 322 20.26 -11.45 6.79
CA SER A 322 19.62 -12.44 5.92
C SER A 322 18.12 -12.53 6.15
N ASP A 323 17.42 -13.06 5.16
CA ASP A 323 16.00 -13.43 5.19
C ASP A 323 15.79 -14.75 5.96
N GLN A 324 16.78 -15.65 5.94
CA GLN A 324 16.68 -16.97 6.54
C GLN A 324 17.20 -16.99 7.97
N LEU A 325 16.45 -17.64 8.86
CA LEU A 325 16.98 -18.23 10.07
C LEU A 325 17.91 -19.37 9.62
N PHE A 326 19.21 -19.13 9.49
CA PHE A 326 20.17 -20.19 9.29
C PHE A 326 20.17 -21.05 10.56
N PHE A 327 19.24 -22.01 10.65
CA PHE A 327 19.44 -23.16 11.51
C PHE A 327 20.61 -23.93 10.87
N THR A 328 21.81 -23.80 11.45
CA THR A 328 22.84 -24.79 11.24
C THR A 328 22.29 -26.11 11.79
N THR A 329 21.77 -26.94 10.92
CA THR A 329 21.52 -28.35 11.21
C THR A 329 22.88 -29.01 11.40
N LYS A 330 23.46 -28.85 12.59
CA LYS A 330 24.44 -29.79 13.13
C LYS A 330 23.67 -30.75 13.97
N TYR A 331 23.11 -31.78 13.36
CA TYR A 331 22.89 -33.12 13.95
C TYR A 331 22.42 -34.04 12.83
N ASP A 332 23.33 -34.34 11.92
CA ASP A 332 23.27 -35.63 11.23
C ASP A 332 23.91 -36.67 12.20
N LYS A 333 23.08 -37.28 13.03
CA LYS A 333 23.40 -38.50 13.73
C LYS A 333 22.82 -39.66 12.96
N SER A 334 23.48 -40.01 11.84
CA SER A 334 23.33 -41.28 11.20
C SER A 334 24.72 -41.90 11.00
N ALA A 335 25.26 -42.42 12.07
CA ALA A 335 26.30 -43.46 12.08
C ALA A 335 26.31 -44.08 13.46
N ASP A 336 25.49 -45.11 13.63
CA ASP A 336 25.83 -46.43 14.21
C ASP A 336 24.59 -47.31 14.18
#